data_e51b7a9ac45191c1bb00f5ff1cad5a8b
#
_entry.id   e51b7a9ac45191c1bb00f5ff1cad5a8b
#
_cell.length_a   1.000
_cell.length_b   1.000
_cell.length_c   1.000
_cell.angle_alpha   90.00
_cell.angle_beta   90.00
_cell.angle_gamma   90.00
#
_symmetry.space_group_name_H-M   'P 1'
#
loop_
_entity.id
_entity.type
_entity.pdbx_description
1 polymer ?
#
loop_
_entity_poly.entity_id
_entity_poly.type
_entity_poly.pdbx_seq_one_letter_code
_entity_poly.pdbx_strand_id
1 'polypeptide(L)'
;DPTSIHIVAPTGVYRDAYVPSSLREMSDSELADLWMKELMEGIDGTSIRAGFIKLAMSDDGPMPLEIRNLKAAARASQNTGAVIAIHTIGGRVARQEMDVLEEAGLDLSRFIWVHAQTEPDLSVLKEAARRGPYIELDTVGAPFQSQDQLMEAAIALIESGLSDRLLLSHDAGWYNPARADGLPDSGYRGYTALAEDFIPALSARGISEETTHQITVNNPARAFAF
;
A
#
# COMPACT_ATOMS: atom_id res chain seq x y z
N ASP A 1 -23.90 -9.35 7.61
CA ASP A 1 -23.16 -8.35 8.33
C ASP A 1 -23.83 -6.99 8.14
N PRO A 2 -24.25 -6.29 9.21
CA PRO A 2 -24.91 -4.99 9.09
C PRO A 2 -23.96 -3.85 8.68
N THR A 3 -22.66 -4.06 8.61
CA THR A 3 -21.67 -2.98 8.39
C THR A 3 -21.34 -2.73 6.94
N SER A 4 -21.64 -3.62 6.00
CA SER A 4 -21.25 -3.54 4.58
C SER A 4 -19.74 -3.19 4.34
N ILE A 5 -18.89 -3.41 5.34
CA ILE A 5 -17.43 -3.21 5.22
C ILE A 5 -16.80 -4.48 4.65
N HIS A 6 -16.00 -4.32 3.62
CA HIS A 6 -15.18 -5.38 3.05
C HIS A 6 -13.82 -5.44 3.74
N ILE A 7 -13.47 -6.62 4.27
CA ILE A 7 -12.16 -6.86 4.87
C ILE A 7 -11.32 -7.63 3.86
N VAL A 8 -10.16 -7.06 3.48
CA VAL A 8 -9.20 -7.67 2.55
C VAL A 8 -7.94 -8.02 3.34
N ALA A 9 -7.70 -9.31 3.54
CA ALA A 9 -6.52 -9.79 4.25
C ALA A 9 -5.30 -9.80 3.33
N PRO A 10 -4.10 -9.39 3.79
CA PRO A 10 -2.86 -9.53 3.03
C PRO A 10 -2.22 -10.91 3.24
N THR A 11 -1.37 -11.32 2.30
CA THR A 11 -0.23 -12.19 2.53
C THR A 11 1.06 -11.37 2.49
N GLY A 12 2.21 -11.98 2.78
CA GLY A 12 3.49 -11.29 2.70
C GLY A 12 4.25 -11.27 4.03
N VAL A 13 5.29 -10.45 4.10
CA VAL A 13 6.14 -10.28 5.29
C VAL A 13 6.54 -8.82 5.46
N TYR A 14 6.76 -8.43 6.71
CA TYR A 14 7.25 -7.10 7.03
C TYR A 14 8.79 -7.02 6.89
N ARG A 15 9.43 -5.95 7.36
CA ARG A 15 10.89 -5.69 7.31
C ARG A 15 11.73 -6.88 7.76
N ASP A 16 12.99 -6.94 7.35
CA ASP A 16 13.95 -8.00 7.68
C ASP A 16 13.90 -8.43 9.14
N ALA A 17 13.90 -7.50 10.08
CA ALA A 17 13.90 -7.77 11.52
C ALA A 17 12.66 -8.57 12.00
N TYR A 18 11.55 -8.54 11.26
CA TYR A 18 10.28 -9.17 11.62
C TYR A 18 9.96 -10.44 10.83
N VAL A 19 10.86 -10.85 9.89
CA VAL A 19 10.63 -12.05 9.11
C VAL A 19 10.79 -13.28 10.00
N PRO A 20 9.77 -14.15 10.13
CA PRO A 20 9.87 -15.40 10.90
C PRO A 20 10.99 -16.29 10.39
N SER A 21 11.63 -17.05 11.30
CA SER A 21 12.74 -17.94 10.94
C SER A 21 12.35 -18.97 9.85
N SER A 22 11.14 -19.50 9.91
CA SER A 22 10.62 -20.43 8.89
C SER A 22 10.58 -19.82 7.48
N LEU A 23 10.31 -18.52 7.36
CA LEU A 23 10.29 -17.84 6.05
C LEU A 23 11.69 -17.35 5.64
N ARG A 24 12.59 -17.15 6.60
CA ARG A 24 14.00 -16.80 6.29
C ARG A 24 14.73 -17.90 5.55
N GLU A 25 14.44 -19.15 5.89
CA GLU A 25 15.09 -20.34 5.34
C GLU A 25 14.54 -20.73 3.95
N MET A 26 13.36 -20.23 3.57
CA MET A 26 12.77 -20.49 2.25
C MET A 26 13.56 -19.81 1.14
N SER A 27 13.65 -20.47 0.00
CA SER A 27 14.06 -19.85 -1.24
C SER A 27 13.02 -18.86 -1.74
N ASP A 28 13.37 -17.99 -2.67
CA ASP A 28 12.44 -17.07 -3.33
C ASP A 28 11.30 -17.80 -4.05
N SER A 29 11.58 -18.98 -4.62
CA SER A 29 10.58 -19.84 -5.25
C SER A 29 9.57 -20.38 -4.25
N GLU A 30 10.03 -20.97 -3.15
CA GLU A 30 9.16 -21.52 -2.11
C GLU A 30 8.29 -20.44 -1.47
N LEU A 31 8.85 -19.24 -1.27
CA LEU A 31 8.12 -18.10 -0.72
C LEU A 31 7.06 -17.60 -1.71
N ALA A 32 7.38 -17.53 -2.99
CA ALA A 32 6.41 -17.17 -4.03
C ALA A 32 5.27 -18.19 -4.11
N ASP A 33 5.59 -19.51 -4.06
CA ASP A 33 4.60 -20.58 -4.09
C ASP A 33 3.66 -20.52 -2.86
N LEU A 34 4.19 -20.20 -1.67
CA LEU A 34 3.40 -19.97 -0.47
C LEU A 34 2.41 -18.81 -0.67
N TRP A 35 2.88 -17.68 -1.12
CA TRP A 35 2.01 -16.51 -1.33
C TRP A 35 0.98 -16.72 -2.44
N MET A 36 1.35 -17.40 -3.53
CA MET A 36 0.39 -17.79 -4.57
C MET A 36 -0.71 -18.69 -3.99
N LYS A 37 -0.34 -19.65 -3.14
CA LYS A 37 -1.31 -20.53 -2.47
C LYS A 37 -2.27 -19.73 -1.58
N GLU A 38 -1.77 -18.81 -0.78
CA GLU A 38 -2.61 -17.97 0.10
C GLU A 38 -3.53 -17.03 -0.68
N LEU A 39 -3.09 -16.54 -1.85
CA LEU A 39 -3.91 -15.74 -2.76
C LEU A 39 -5.00 -16.55 -3.46
N MET A 40 -4.71 -17.78 -3.86
CA MET A 40 -5.60 -18.58 -4.72
C MET A 40 -6.44 -19.60 -3.96
N GLU A 41 -5.92 -20.18 -2.87
CA GLU A 41 -6.57 -21.27 -2.14
C GLU A 41 -7.05 -20.82 -0.75
N GLY A 42 -6.21 -20.12 0.02
CA GLY A 42 -6.53 -19.61 1.36
C GLY A 42 -5.35 -19.62 2.33
N ILE A 43 -5.42 -18.74 3.30
CA ILE A 43 -4.40 -18.52 4.34
C ILE A 43 -4.52 -19.64 5.38
N ASP A 44 -3.41 -20.26 5.78
CA ASP A 44 -3.32 -21.26 6.85
C ASP A 44 -4.35 -22.40 6.73
N GLY A 45 -4.67 -22.84 5.52
CA GLY A 45 -5.63 -23.92 5.26
C GLY A 45 -7.08 -23.55 5.48
N THR A 46 -7.39 -22.28 5.63
CA THR A 46 -8.77 -21.75 5.65
C THR A 46 -9.26 -21.49 4.23
N SER A 47 -10.53 -21.12 4.07
CA SER A 47 -11.09 -20.64 2.80
C SER A 47 -10.94 -19.12 2.60
N ILE A 48 -10.28 -18.43 3.53
CA ILE A 48 -10.06 -16.98 3.46
C ILE A 48 -8.81 -16.73 2.60
N ARG A 49 -9.00 -16.21 1.40
CA ARG A 49 -7.90 -15.88 0.50
C ARG A 49 -7.34 -14.49 0.79
N ALA A 50 -6.03 -14.35 0.63
CA ALA A 50 -5.41 -13.03 0.62
C ALA A 50 -5.87 -12.24 -0.61
N GLY A 51 -6.00 -10.93 -0.46
CA GLY A 51 -6.40 -10.03 -1.55
C GLY A 51 -5.25 -9.20 -2.11
N PHE A 52 -4.06 -9.23 -1.50
CA PHE A 52 -2.85 -8.54 -1.97
C PHE A 52 -1.62 -9.06 -1.22
N ILE A 53 -0.43 -8.70 -1.71
CA ILE A 53 0.85 -9.00 -1.05
C ILE A 53 1.33 -7.75 -0.31
N LYS A 54 1.54 -7.83 1.00
CA LYS A 54 2.07 -6.71 1.81
C LYS A 54 3.52 -6.97 2.19
N LEU A 55 4.39 -6.06 1.78
CA LEU A 55 5.80 -6.03 2.15
C LEU A 55 6.16 -4.75 2.91
N ALA A 56 7.38 -4.70 3.42
CA ALA A 56 7.99 -3.49 3.94
C ALA A 56 9.51 -3.53 3.71
N MET A 57 10.07 -2.36 3.40
CA MET A 57 11.51 -2.18 3.24
C MET A 57 12.09 -1.35 4.38
N SER A 58 13.37 -1.56 4.64
CA SER A 58 14.15 -0.77 5.59
C SER A 58 14.35 0.65 5.07
N ASP A 59 14.24 1.64 5.95
CA ASP A 59 14.27 3.06 5.59
C ASP A 59 15.62 3.50 4.98
N ASP A 60 16.71 2.82 5.36
CA ASP A 60 18.06 3.05 4.81
C ASP A 60 18.29 2.36 3.45
N GLY A 61 17.30 1.65 2.93
CA GLY A 61 17.34 0.90 1.69
C GLY A 61 17.10 -0.58 1.90
N PRO A 62 16.68 -1.31 0.84
CA PRO A 62 16.33 -2.71 0.95
C PRO A 62 17.50 -3.59 1.40
N MET A 63 17.27 -4.40 2.42
CA MET A 63 18.22 -5.43 2.87
C MET A 63 18.21 -6.63 1.91
N PRO A 64 19.27 -7.46 1.86
CA PRO A 64 19.32 -8.63 0.95
C PRO A 64 18.11 -9.56 1.06
N LEU A 65 17.60 -9.78 2.29
CA LEU A 65 16.41 -10.59 2.53
C LEU A 65 15.14 -9.91 1.98
N GLU A 66 15.04 -8.60 2.11
CA GLU A 66 13.93 -7.82 1.59
C GLU A 66 13.91 -7.82 0.05
N ILE A 67 15.08 -7.74 -0.59
CA ILE A 67 15.21 -7.89 -2.05
C ILE A 67 14.77 -9.30 -2.50
N ARG A 68 15.15 -10.37 -1.77
CA ARG A 68 14.66 -11.72 -2.03
C ARG A 68 13.13 -11.78 -1.95
N ASN A 69 12.56 -11.22 -0.87
CA ASN A 69 11.11 -11.19 -0.66
C ASN A 69 10.41 -10.40 -1.77
N LEU A 70 10.99 -9.29 -2.21
CA LEU A 70 10.47 -8.49 -3.31
C LEU A 70 10.43 -9.27 -4.64
N LYS A 71 11.49 -10.03 -4.95
CA LYS A 71 11.54 -10.90 -6.13
C LYS A 71 10.50 -12.03 -6.05
N ALA A 72 10.34 -12.64 -4.87
CA ALA A 72 9.30 -13.63 -4.63
C ALA A 72 7.89 -13.06 -4.83
N ALA A 73 7.65 -11.83 -4.33
CA ALA A 73 6.39 -11.12 -4.51
C ALA A 73 6.13 -10.77 -5.99
N ALA A 74 7.16 -10.32 -6.71
CA ALA A 74 7.04 -10.06 -8.15
C ALA A 74 6.60 -11.31 -8.91
N ARG A 75 7.22 -12.47 -8.61
CA ARG A 75 6.83 -13.76 -9.21
C ARG A 75 5.40 -14.15 -8.84
N ALA A 76 5.00 -14.01 -7.58
CA ALA A 76 3.63 -14.32 -7.14
C ALA A 76 2.61 -13.39 -7.84
N SER A 77 2.90 -12.09 -7.91
CA SER A 77 2.07 -11.09 -8.59
C SER A 77 1.92 -11.39 -10.09
N GLN A 78 3.00 -11.72 -10.78
CA GLN A 78 2.95 -12.07 -12.22
C GLN A 78 2.05 -13.29 -12.50
N ASN A 79 2.01 -14.26 -11.61
CA ASN A 79 1.24 -15.49 -11.79
C ASN A 79 -0.23 -15.37 -11.34
N THR A 80 -0.53 -14.44 -10.42
CA THR A 80 -1.87 -14.30 -9.84
C THR A 80 -2.58 -13.03 -10.29
N GLY A 81 -1.82 -11.99 -10.64
CA GLY A 81 -2.34 -10.64 -10.85
C GLY A 81 -2.46 -9.79 -9.58
N ALA A 82 -2.19 -10.34 -8.40
CA ALA A 82 -2.30 -9.63 -7.13
C ALA A 82 -1.32 -8.45 -7.04
N VAL A 83 -1.78 -7.31 -6.50
CA VAL A 83 -0.94 -6.14 -6.30
C VAL A 83 0.01 -6.32 -5.12
N ILE A 84 1.18 -5.69 -5.18
CA ILE A 84 2.17 -5.63 -4.11
C ILE A 84 2.12 -4.25 -3.47
N ALA A 85 1.72 -4.16 -2.19
CA ALA A 85 1.74 -2.93 -1.42
C ALA A 85 2.95 -2.93 -0.47
N ILE A 86 3.83 -1.94 -0.59
CA ILE A 86 5.09 -1.92 0.15
C ILE A 86 5.15 -0.68 1.04
N HIS A 87 5.36 -0.90 2.35
CA HIS A 87 5.74 0.15 3.28
C HIS A 87 7.12 0.68 2.90
N THR A 88 7.20 1.92 2.47
CA THR A 88 8.41 2.51 1.90
C THR A 88 8.56 3.95 2.32
N ILE A 89 9.65 4.27 3.02
CA ILE A 89 9.95 5.62 3.48
C ILE A 89 10.91 6.30 2.48
N GLY A 90 10.39 7.34 1.82
CA GLY A 90 11.14 8.20 0.91
C GLY A 90 11.33 7.63 -0.50
N GLY A 91 11.46 8.54 -1.47
CA GLY A 91 11.52 8.22 -2.90
C GLY A 91 12.80 7.49 -3.33
N ARG A 92 13.88 7.59 -2.56
CA ARG A 92 15.11 6.85 -2.85
C ARG A 92 14.87 5.34 -2.75
N VAL A 93 14.21 4.90 -1.69
CA VAL A 93 13.91 3.48 -1.48
C VAL A 93 12.87 3.01 -2.50
N ALA A 94 11.82 3.81 -2.73
CA ALA A 94 10.80 3.51 -3.74
C ALA A 94 11.40 3.31 -5.15
N ARG A 95 12.39 4.12 -5.55
CA ARG A 95 13.09 3.92 -6.83
C ARG A 95 13.84 2.59 -6.88
N GLN A 96 14.53 2.20 -5.81
CA GLN A 96 15.23 0.92 -5.74
C GLN A 96 14.24 -0.26 -5.84
N GLU A 97 13.09 -0.16 -5.21
CA GLU A 97 12.02 -1.17 -5.32
C GLU A 97 11.49 -1.29 -6.75
N MET A 98 11.18 -0.14 -7.37
CA MET A 98 10.73 -0.11 -8.76
C MET A 98 11.76 -0.75 -9.72
N ASP A 99 13.05 -0.44 -9.53
CA ASP A 99 14.11 -1.01 -10.36
C ASP A 99 14.18 -2.53 -10.22
N VAL A 100 14.10 -3.07 -8.98
CA VAL A 100 14.07 -4.52 -8.74
C VAL A 100 12.83 -5.19 -9.33
N LEU A 101 11.65 -4.54 -9.23
CA LEU A 101 10.41 -5.07 -9.77
C LEU A 101 10.42 -5.07 -11.31
N GLU A 102 10.92 -4.02 -11.95
CA GLU A 102 11.09 -3.96 -13.41
C GLU A 102 12.12 -4.97 -13.92
N GLU A 103 13.26 -5.12 -13.22
CA GLU A 103 14.25 -6.17 -13.52
C GLU A 103 13.65 -7.58 -13.41
N ALA A 104 12.72 -7.79 -12.49
CA ALA A 104 11.96 -9.02 -12.36
C ALA A 104 10.86 -9.17 -13.44
N GLY A 105 10.64 -8.16 -14.29
CA GLY A 105 9.63 -8.17 -15.34
C GLY A 105 8.20 -7.87 -14.89
N LEU A 106 8.02 -7.28 -13.69
CA LEU A 106 6.70 -6.89 -13.20
C LEU A 106 6.27 -5.57 -13.84
N ASP A 107 5.01 -5.51 -14.28
CA ASP A 107 4.35 -4.26 -14.61
C ASP A 107 4.12 -3.45 -13.31
N LEU A 108 4.70 -2.26 -13.22
CA LEU A 108 4.61 -1.41 -12.03
C LEU A 108 3.18 -0.96 -11.70
N SER A 109 2.21 -1.14 -12.58
CA SER A 109 0.79 -0.96 -12.24
C SER A 109 0.31 -1.97 -11.17
N ARG A 110 1.11 -2.98 -10.87
CA ARG A 110 0.91 -3.94 -9.77
C ARG A 110 1.71 -3.60 -8.51
N PHE A 111 2.22 -2.39 -8.40
CA PHE A 111 2.93 -1.91 -7.22
C PHE A 111 2.22 -0.70 -6.62
N ILE A 112 2.07 -0.68 -5.28
CA ILE A 112 1.60 0.44 -4.47
C ILE A 112 2.75 0.89 -3.57
N TRP A 113 3.19 2.12 -3.75
CA TRP A 113 4.10 2.79 -2.83
C TRP A 113 3.31 3.34 -1.64
N VAL A 114 3.29 2.59 -0.53
CA VAL A 114 2.65 2.96 0.75
C VAL A 114 3.54 3.95 1.50
N HIS A 115 2.96 4.94 2.15
CA HIS A 115 3.63 6.06 2.85
C HIS A 115 4.36 7.03 1.91
N ALA A 116 3.87 7.22 0.70
CA ALA A 116 4.51 8.08 -0.28
C ALA A 116 4.58 9.55 0.17
N GLN A 117 3.71 10.00 1.08
CA GLN A 117 3.76 11.33 1.70
C GLN A 117 5.03 11.60 2.52
N THR A 118 5.83 10.57 2.81
CA THR A 118 7.14 10.74 3.47
C THR A 118 8.20 11.33 2.55
N GLU A 119 7.94 11.38 1.25
CA GLU A 119 8.78 12.07 0.26
C GLU A 119 8.33 13.53 0.13
N PRO A 120 9.17 14.50 0.54
CA PRO A 120 8.79 15.92 0.49
C PRO A 120 8.88 16.53 -0.92
N ASP A 121 9.64 15.93 -1.82
CA ASP A 121 9.78 16.43 -3.19
C ASP A 121 8.66 15.89 -4.09
N LEU A 122 7.67 16.73 -4.36
CA LEU A 122 6.54 16.41 -5.21
C LEU A 122 6.94 16.00 -6.65
N SER A 123 8.13 16.39 -7.12
CA SER A 123 8.62 15.96 -8.43
C SER A 123 8.95 14.47 -8.45
N VAL A 124 9.41 13.93 -7.33
CA VAL A 124 9.69 12.50 -7.13
C VAL A 124 8.42 11.67 -7.14
N LEU A 125 7.35 12.14 -6.46
CA LEU A 125 6.05 11.48 -6.49
C LEU A 125 5.48 11.40 -7.92
N LYS A 126 5.57 12.51 -8.67
CA LYS A 126 5.12 12.59 -10.06
C LYS A 126 5.94 11.70 -10.99
N GLU A 127 7.26 11.65 -10.81
CA GLU A 127 8.14 10.76 -11.56
C GLU A 127 7.79 9.30 -11.30
N ALA A 128 7.62 8.90 -10.04
CA ALA A 128 7.23 7.56 -9.67
C ALA A 128 5.88 7.19 -10.29
N ALA A 129 4.86 8.03 -10.14
CA ALA A 129 3.53 7.78 -10.71
C ALA A 129 3.56 7.57 -12.24
N ARG A 130 4.43 8.31 -12.96
CA ARG A 130 4.60 8.15 -14.42
C ARG A 130 5.27 6.83 -14.81
N ARG A 131 6.06 6.22 -13.93
CA ARG A 131 6.61 4.87 -14.14
C ARG A 131 5.54 3.78 -14.03
N GLY A 132 4.41 4.05 -13.35
CA GLY A 132 3.27 3.14 -13.32
C GLY A 132 2.67 2.79 -11.96
N PRO A 133 3.40 2.84 -10.82
CA PRO A 133 2.86 2.46 -9.53
C PRO A 133 1.72 3.36 -9.07
N TYR A 134 0.95 2.85 -8.14
CA TYR A 134 0.07 3.70 -7.34
C TYR A 134 0.88 4.41 -6.25
N ILE A 135 0.56 5.68 -6.03
CA ILE A 135 1.11 6.53 -4.99
C ILE A 135 0.07 6.61 -3.88
N GLU A 136 0.34 5.97 -2.75
CA GLU A 136 -0.59 5.95 -1.62
C GLU A 136 -0.20 6.99 -0.58
N LEU A 137 -1.11 7.94 -0.35
CA LEU A 137 -1.04 8.92 0.72
C LEU A 137 -1.97 8.45 1.83
N ASP A 138 -1.42 7.82 2.86
CA ASP A 138 -2.16 6.97 3.79
C ASP A 138 -2.30 7.51 5.22
N THR A 139 -1.97 8.77 5.45
CA THR A 139 -2.06 9.37 6.78
C THR A 139 -3.16 10.44 6.89
N VAL A 140 -4.25 10.26 6.14
CA VAL A 140 -5.40 11.17 6.22
C VAL A 140 -5.97 11.17 7.63
N GLY A 141 -6.10 12.37 8.23
CA GLY A 141 -6.55 12.56 9.61
C GLY A 141 -5.51 12.21 10.69
N ALA A 142 -4.27 11.89 10.33
CA ALA A 142 -3.21 11.61 11.30
C ALA A 142 -2.73 12.90 11.98
N PRO A 143 -2.68 12.96 13.34
CA PRO A 143 -2.28 14.17 14.04
C PRO A 143 -0.77 14.46 13.94
N PHE A 144 0.03 13.47 13.57
CA PHE A 144 1.48 13.60 13.39
C PHE A 144 1.88 13.98 11.95
N GLN A 145 0.91 14.01 11.02
CA GLN A 145 1.12 14.36 9.62
C GLN A 145 0.44 15.70 9.31
N SER A 146 1.15 16.59 8.63
CA SER A 146 0.55 17.83 8.11
C SER A 146 -0.49 17.48 7.05
N GLN A 147 -1.76 17.75 7.35
CA GLN A 147 -2.86 17.53 6.40
C GLN A 147 -2.77 18.48 5.20
N ASP A 148 -2.18 19.66 5.37
CA ASP A 148 -1.94 20.60 4.27
C ASP A 148 -0.89 20.05 3.29
N GLN A 149 0.23 19.49 3.78
CA GLN A 149 1.22 18.86 2.91
C GLN A 149 0.66 17.64 2.17
N LEU A 150 -0.18 16.83 2.85
CA LEU A 150 -0.85 15.71 2.23
C LEU A 150 -1.80 16.17 1.12
N MET A 151 -2.53 17.25 1.38
CA MET A 151 -3.42 17.89 0.42
C MET A 151 -2.67 18.45 -0.79
N GLU A 152 -1.53 19.12 -0.56
CA GLU A 152 -0.65 19.64 -1.62
C GLU A 152 -0.13 18.51 -2.50
N ALA A 153 0.29 17.38 -1.92
CA ALA A 153 0.76 16.21 -2.66
C ALA A 153 -0.35 15.61 -3.53
N ALA A 154 -1.56 15.46 -2.97
CA ALA A 154 -2.71 14.96 -3.72
C ALA A 154 -3.06 15.88 -4.91
N ILE A 155 -3.17 17.19 -4.68
CA ILE A 155 -3.47 18.18 -5.72
C ILE A 155 -2.38 18.19 -6.79
N ALA A 156 -1.10 18.13 -6.40
CA ALA A 156 0.02 18.12 -7.34
C ALA A 156 -0.01 16.92 -8.29
N LEU A 157 -0.43 15.74 -7.81
CA LEU A 157 -0.64 14.56 -8.65
C LEU A 157 -1.85 14.73 -9.57
N ILE A 158 -2.98 15.22 -9.04
CA ILE A 158 -4.21 15.46 -9.81
C ILE A 158 -3.96 16.47 -10.95
N GLU A 159 -3.37 17.62 -10.66
CA GLU A 159 -3.08 18.68 -11.65
C GLU A 159 -2.05 18.23 -12.71
N SER A 160 -1.23 17.22 -12.37
CA SER A 160 -0.28 16.63 -13.32
C SER A 160 -0.91 15.55 -14.21
N GLY A 161 -2.24 15.31 -14.12
CA GLY A 161 -2.95 14.29 -14.87
C GLY A 161 -2.67 12.85 -14.38
N LEU A 162 -2.27 12.71 -13.10
CA LEU A 162 -1.89 11.42 -12.48
C LEU A 162 -2.92 10.96 -11.42
N SER A 163 -4.13 11.49 -11.47
CA SER A 163 -5.19 11.12 -10.55
C SER A 163 -5.56 9.63 -10.59
N ASP A 164 -5.32 8.96 -11.72
CA ASP A 164 -5.53 7.52 -11.91
C ASP A 164 -4.49 6.64 -11.19
N ARG A 165 -3.45 7.25 -10.62
CA ARG A 165 -2.39 6.60 -9.84
C ARG A 165 -2.41 6.96 -8.36
N LEU A 166 -3.34 7.80 -7.92
CA LEU A 166 -3.45 8.23 -6.53
C LEU A 166 -4.36 7.30 -5.74
N LEU A 167 -3.89 6.85 -4.57
CA LEU A 167 -4.68 6.19 -3.53
C LEU A 167 -4.62 7.03 -2.25
N LEU A 168 -5.73 7.03 -1.50
CA LEU A 168 -5.87 7.72 -0.23
C LEU A 168 -6.37 6.77 0.84
N SER A 169 -5.74 6.78 2.01
CA SER A 169 -6.17 5.97 3.15
C SER A 169 -5.80 6.61 4.49
N HIS A 170 -6.01 5.90 5.60
CA HIS A 170 -5.84 6.48 6.93
C HIS A 170 -4.62 5.94 7.68
N ASP A 171 -4.10 4.77 7.30
CA ASP A 171 -3.17 3.98 8.12
C ASP A 171 -3.61 3.96 9.60
N ALA A 172 -4.85 3.56 9.81
CA ALA A 172 -5.52 3.60 11.10
C ALA A 172 -6.00 2.18 11.47
N GLY A 173 -6.61 2.04 12.65
CA GLY A 173 -7.16 0.76 13.01
C GLY A 173 -6.20 -0.18 13.76
N TRP A 174 -5.20 0.34 14.48
CA TRP A 174 -4.20 -0.48 15.18
C TRP A 174 -4.81 -1.20 16.39
N TYR A 175 -4.74 -2.49 16.36
CA TYR A 175 -5.20 -3.34 17.44
C TYR A 175 -4.01 -3.72 18.34
N ASN A 176 -4.19 -3.57 19.66
CA ASN A 176 -3.21 -4.04 20.63
C ASN A 176 -3.70 -5.37 21.25
N PRO A 177 -3.14 -6.52 20.86
CA PRO A 177 -3.57 -7.82 21.37
C PRO A 177 -3.27 -8.02 22.85
N ALA A 178 -2.43 -7.19 23.46
CA ALA A 178 -2.13 -7.23 24.90
C ALA A 178 -3.24 -6.59 25.75
N ARG A 179 -4.19 -5.88 25.16
CA ARG A 179 -5.33 -5.31 25.89
C ARG A 179 -6.41 -6.35 26.11
N ALA A 180 -6.72 -6.62 27.37
CA ALA A 180 -7.75 -7.60 27.74
C ALA A 180 -9.19 -7.15 27.39
N ASP A 181 -9.42 -5.84 27.23
CA ASP A 181 -10.74 -5.27 26.91
C ASP A 181 -11.06 -5.28 25.40
N GLY A 182 -10.08 -5.64 24.55
CA GLY A 182 -10.25 -5.67 23.09
C GLY A 182 -10.45 -4.28 22.46
N LEU A 183 -10.28 -3.21 23.24
CA LEU A 183 -10.45 -1.85 22.74
C LEU A 183 -9.13 -1.35 22.10
N PRO A 184 -9.22 -0.45 21.11
CA PRO A 184 -8.04 0.22 20.57
C PRO A 184 -7.36 1.09 21.66
N ASP A 185 -6.07 1.35 21.48
CA ASP A 185 -5.33 2.24 22.39
C ASP A 185 -5.88 3.68 22.35
N SER A 186 -5.69 4.43 23.43
CA SER A 186 -6.11 5.84 23.48
C SER A 186 -5.34 6.65 22.41
N GLY A 187 -6.05 7.49 21.67
CA GLY A 187 -5.48 8.26 20.55
C GLY A 187 -5.68 7.60 19.19
N TYR A 188 -6.43 6.52 19.17
CA TYR A 188 -6.78 5.76 17.99
C TYR A 188 -7.66 6.55 17.04
N ARG A 189 -7.27 6.59 15.76
CA ARG A 189 -8.03 7.26 14.72
C ARG A 189 -9.08 6.33 14.13
N GLY A 190 -10.26 6.88 13.87
CA GLY A 190 -11.28 6.20 13.08
C GLY A 190 -10.95 6.20 11.59
N TYR A 191 -11.90 5.72 10.81
CA TYR A 191 -11.79 5.59 9.34
C TYR A 191 -12.66 6.61 8.59
N THR A 192 -13.05 7.73 9.22
CA THR A 192 -14.03 8.67 8.64
C THR A 192 -13.37 9.93 8.06
N ALA A 193 -12.17 10.29 8.49
CA ALA A 193 -11.50 11.54 8.11
C ALA A 193 -11.36 11.74 6.58
N LEU A 194 -11.20 10.66 5.82
CA LEU A 194 -11.17 10.76 4.36
C LEU A 194 -12.50 11.27 3.80
N ALA A 195 -13.61 10.70 4.26
CA ALA A 195 -14.95 11.03 3.74
C ALA A 195 -15.49 12.33 4.34
N GLU A 196 -15.24 12.59 5.63
CA GLU A 196 -15.83 13.71 6.37
C GLU A 196 -15.03 15.01 6.25
N ASP A 197 -13.70 14.92 6.07
CA ASP A 197 -12.82 16.08 6.08
C ASP A 197 -12.06 16.25 4.75
N PHE A 198 -11.32 15.24 4.31
CA PHE A 198 -10.33 15.38 3.24
C PHE A 198 -10.99 15.54 1.86
N ILE A 199 -11.98 14.70 1.52
CA ILE A 199 -12.71 14.81 0.24
C ILE A 199 -13.50 16.12 0.14
N PRO A 200 -14.25 16.58 1.17
CA PRO A 200 -14.84 17.90 1.17
C PRO A 200 -13.82 19.05 0.98
N ALA A 201 -12.63 18.93 1.59
CA ALA A 201 -11.58 19.93 1.43
C ALA A 201 -10.96 19.92 0.02
N LEU A 202 -10.81 18.76 -0.65
CA LEU A 202 -10.44 18.68 -2.06
C LEU A 202 -11.49 19.36 -2.96
N SER A 203 -12.77 19.09 -2.72
CA SER A 203 -13.87 19.70 -3.46
C SER A 203 -13.92 21.21 -3.29
N ALA A 204 -13.67 21.72 -2.08
CA ALA A 204 -13.58 23.16 -1.81
C ALA A 204 -12.40 23.84 -2.55
N ARG A 205 -11.38 23.08 -2.94
CA ARG A 205 -10.24 23.52 -3.78
C ARG A 205 -10.47 23.31 -5.28
N GLY A 206 -11.70 22.98 -5.69
CA GLY A 206 -12.10 22.88 -7.08
C GLY A 206 -11.86 21.51 -7.74
N ILE A 207 -11.48 20.50 -6.98
CA ILE A 207 -11.36 19.11 -7.49
C ILE A 207 -12.77 18.57 -7.71
N SER A 208 -13.03 18.04 -8.93
CA SER A 208 -14.35 17.57 -9.33
C SER A 208 -14.76 16.28 -8.63
N GLU A 209 -16.07 16.05 -8.52
CA GLU A 209 -16.64 14.80 -8.01
C GLU A 209 -16.18 13.58 -8.82
N GLU A 210 -16.04 13.73 -10.13
CA GLU A 210 -15.51 12.67 -11.00
C GLU A 210 -14.08 12.29 -10.60
N THR A 211 -13.21 13.26 -10.31
CA THR A 211 -11.84 13.02 -9.85
C THR A 211 -11.81 12.37 -8.47
N THR A 212 -12.63 12.83 -7.53
CA THR A 212 -12.69 12.23 -6.19
C THR A 212 -13.25 10.80 -6.26
N HIS A 213 -14.24 10.53 -7.10
CA HIS A 213 -14.74 9.17 -7.37
C HIS A 213 -13.67 8.29 -8.02
N GLN A 214 -12.89 8.84 -8.95
CA GLN A 214 -11.76 8.14 -9.54
C GLN A 214 -10.77 7.65 -8.46
N ILE A 215 -10.40 8.53 -7.54
CA ILE A 215 -9.40 8.26 -6.49
C ILE A 215 -9.94 7.29 -5.43
N THR A 216 -11.21 7.44 -5.02
CA THR A 216 -11.78 6.72 -3.87
C THR A 216 -12.49 5.43 -4.23
N VAL A 217 -12.85 5.24 -5.51
CA VAL A 217 -13.61 4.05 -5.97
C VAL A 217 -12.87 3.32 -7.10
N ASN A 218 -12.60 4.02 -8.22
CA ASN A 218 -12.08 3.34 -9.40
C ASN A 218 -10.63 2.88 -9.23
N ASN A 219 -9.78 3.70 -8.61
CA ASN A 219 -8.38 3.34 -8.39
C ASN A 219 -8.24 2.16 -7.42
N PRO A 220 -8.86 2.15 -6.22
CA PRO A 220 -8.82 0.98 -5.34
C PRO A 220 -9.37 -0.28 -6.02
N ALA A 221 -10.50 -0.16 -6.74
CA ALA A 221 -11.08 -1.29 -7.46
C ALA A 221 -10.10 -1.89 -8.48
N ARG A 222 -9.37 -1.05 -9.23
CA ARG A 222 -8.36 -1.52 -10.20
C ARG A 222 -7.10 -2.06 -9.52
N ALA A 223 -6.64 -1.39 -8.47
CA ALA A 223 -5.40 -1.77 -7.77
C ALA A 223 -5.52 -3.17 -7.16
N PHE A 224 -6.66 -3.47 -6.56
CA PHE A 224 -6.89 -4.72 -5.83
C PHE A 224 -7.64 -5.80 -6.63
N ALA A 225 -7.97 -5.55 -7.91
CA ALA A 225 -8.60 -6.56 -8.78
C ALA A 225 -7.57 -7.51 -9.37
N PHE A 226 -7.77 -8.84 -9.20
CA PHE A 226 -7.01 -9.91 -9.83
C PHE A 226 -7.82 -11.20 -9.94
#